data_db93c3272cd66cb649ea0bbaaa75d67c
#
_entry.id   db93c3272cd66cb649ea0bbaaa75d67c
#
_cell.length_a   1.000
_cell.length_b   1.000
_cell.length_c   1.000
_cell.angle_alpha   90.00
_cell.angle_beta   90.00
_cell.angle_gamma   90.00
#
_symmetry.space_group_name_H-M   'P 1'
#
loop_
_entity.id
_entity.type
_entity.pdbx_description
1 polymer ?
#
loop_
_entity_poly.entity_id
_entity_poly.type
_entity_poly.pdbx_seq_one_letter_code
_entity_poly.pdbx_strand_id
1 'polypeptide(L)'
;MTGYGIKTWKSIAFPGILFISLAAFLFADAVQQKLDLSSSIKESARIYVMPAEDGAQDAFTQATSELGEMGAENGSYVYDIDTNVQTQLVDKEIGVRGIQAAMIEGTVICGEYYSDESSRLSVVINIPMLATLSDIELKEQQPEVQQEAAKWIGHSIIIGKSAARISGVVGDNSDSQAAFISIPAAENFIKNQGETPKASSYCVKVSDLKSITKIQDKLGENGVSTTIDEKSLTEWKLKSAGITSLIIMGCIAIAAAVCMILLSARLVSYRESPKPKMVYFARVCTVFVIGIIAGVMVDRLVIGLFSA
;
A
#
# COMPACT_ATOMS: atom_id res chain seq x y z
N MET A 1 43.57 6.90 -44.35
CA MET A 1 43.60 6.13 -43.09
C MET A 1 42.49 6.55 -42.10
N THR A 2 41.38 7.15 -42.51
CA THR A 2 40.32 7.73 -41.68
C THR A 2 39.08 6.84 -41.55
N GLY A 3 38.96 5.73 -42.27
CA GLY A 3 37.73 4.93 -42.28
C GLY A 3 37.57 3.91 -41.15
N TYR A 4 38.65 3.44 -40.54
CA TYR A 4 38.58 2.38 -39.51
C TYR A 4 38.17 2.90 -38.14
N GLY A 5 38.51 4.16 -37.79
CA GLY A 5 38.15 4.75 -36.48
C GLY A 5 36.69 5.10 -36.39
N ILE A 6 36.03 5.41 -37.51
CA ILE A 6 34.59 5.78 -37.53
C ILE A 6 33.70 4.52 -37.45
N LYS A 7 34.12 3.41 -38.07
CA LYS A 7 33.37 2.14 -38.00
C LYS A 7 33.40 1.53 -36.61
N THR A 8 34.56 1.53 -35.93
CA THR A 8 34.69 1.01 -34.56
C THR A 8 33.93 1.86 -33.55
N TRP A 9 33.92 3.19 -33.73
CA TRP A 9 33.11 4.08 -32.85
C TRP A 9 31.61 3.79 -32.96
N LYS A 10 31.06 3.66 -34.17
CA LYS A 10 29.62 3.37 -34.35
C LYS A 10 29.24 1.99 -33.81
N SER A 11 30.09 1.01 -33.85
CA SER A 11 29.84 -0.34 -33.33
C SER A 11 29.85 -0.42 -31.80
N ILE A 12 30.47 0.53 -31.12
CA ILE A 12 30.53 0.59 -29.63
C ILE A 12 29.55 1.59 -29.06
N ALA A 13 29.33 2.72 -29.75
CA ALA A 13 28.40 3.76 -29.26
C ALA A 13 26.96 3.25 -29.19
N PHE A 14 26.51 2.51 -30.18
CA PHE A 14 25.14 2.02 -30.22
C PHE A 14 24.79 1.06 -29.06
N PRO A 15 25.56 -0.01 -28.78
CA PRO A 15 25.34 -0.85 -27.63
C PRO A 15 25.48 -0.09 -26.31
N GLY A 16 26.41 0.86 -26.19
CA GLY A 16 26.55 1.70 -24.99
C GLY A 16 25.32 2.54 -24.71
N ILE A 17 24.76 3.19 -25.74
CA ILE A 17 23.50 3.92 -25.64
C ILE A 17 22.37 2.99 -25.20
N LEU A 18 22.27 1.81 -25.80
CA LEU A 18 21.23 0.83 -25.48
C LEU A 18 21.28 0.39 -24.01
N PHE A 19 22.47 0.04 -23.49
CA PHE A 19 22.60 -0.37 -22.09
C PHE A 19 22.30 0.76 -21.10
N ILE A 20 22.69 1.99 -21.41
CA ILE A 20 22.39 3.15 -20.55
C ILE A 20 20.90 3.47 -20.60
N SER A 21 20.27 3.41 -21.78
CA SER A 21 18.84 3.58 -21.92
C SER A 21 18.05 2.51 -21.17
N LEU A 22 18.48 1.25 -21.26
CA LEU A 22 17.89 0.14 -20.52
C LEU A 22 18.02 0.35 -19.01
N ALA A 23 19.20 0.76 -18.53
CA ALA A 23 19.41 1.05 -17.12
C ALA A 23 18.52 2.20 -16.62
N ALA A 24 18.43 3.29 -17.41
CA ALA A 24 17.56 4.43 -17.06
C ALA A 24 16.09 4.02 -17.00
N PHE A 25 15.61 3.22 -17.95
CA PHE A 25 14.27 2.66 -17.96
C PHE A 25 14.01 1.79 -16.72
N LEU A 26 14.90 0.84 -16.41
CA LEU A 26 14.74 -0.06 -15.26
C LEU A 26 14.73 0.69 -13.92
N PHE A 27 15.54 1.75 -13.78
CA PHE A 27 15.54 2.57 -12.57
C PHE A 27 14.28 3.44 -12.46
N ALA A 28 13.82 4.02 -13.57
CA ALA A 28 12.58 4.80 -13.57
C ALA A 28 11.38 3.95 -13.19
N ASP A 29 11.25 2.75 -13.78
CA ASP A 29 10.22 1.77 -13.46
C ASP A 29 10.31 1.29 -11.99
N ALA A 30 11.52 1.00 -11.50
CA ALA A 30 11.73 0.63 -10.10
C ALA A 30 11.31 1.76 -9.11
N VAL A 31 11.58 3.02 -9.46
CA VAL A 31 11.15 4.17 -8.65
C VAL A 31 9.64 4.30 -8.65
N GLN A 32 8.99 4.18 -9.81
CA GLN A 32 7.55 4.24 -9.93
C GLN A 32 6.89 3.13 -9.10
N GLN A 33 7.31 1.87 -9.30
CA GLN A 33 6.78 0.73 -8.52
C GLN A 33 7.00 0.88 -7.02
N LYS A 34 8.12 1.49 -6.59
CA LYS A 34 8.38 1.78 -5.18
C LYS A 34 7.41 2.82 -4.61
N LEU A 35 7.09 3.86 -5.37
CA LEU A 35 6.11 4.86 -4.96
C LEU A 35 4.72 4.24 -4.84
N ASP A 36 4.31 3.45 -5.83
CA ASP A 36 3.02 2.76 -5.84
C ASP A 36 2.90 1.75 -4.68
N LEU A 37 3.98 1.00 -4.41
CA LEU A 37 4.03 0.10 -3.26
C LEU A 37 3.94 0.86 -1.93
N SER A 38 4.66 1.97 -1.80
CA SER A 38 4.64 2.80 -0.58
C SER A 38 3.26 3.40 -0.34
N SER A 39 2.58 3.90 -1.38
CA SER A 39 1.22 4.42 -1.25
C SER A 39 0.23 3.31 -0.89
N SER A 40 0.30 2.15 -1.54
CA SER A 40 -0.54 0.99 -1.23
C SER A 40 -0.39 0.53 0.22
N ILE A 41 0.85 0.41 0.73
CA ILE A 41 1.10 0.05 2.12
C ILE A 41 0.53 1.12 3.05
N LYS A 42 0.79 2.39 2.79
CA LYS A 42 0.31 3.49 3.64
C LYS A 42 -1.21 3.55 3.72
N GLU A 43 -1.91 3.23 2.65
CA GLU A 43 -3.38 3.23 2.61
C GLU A 43 -3.99 2.01 3.30
N SER A 44 -3.42 0.82 3.09
CA SER A 44 -4.05 -0.45 3.43
C SER A 44 -3.40 -1.18 4.60
N ALA A 45 -2.12 -0.90 4.95
CA ALA A 45 -1.45 -1.66 5.99
C ALA A 45 -1.99 -1.36 7.37
N ARG A 46 -2.65 -2.33 7.94
CA ARG A 46 -3.13 -2.35 9.32
C ARG A 46 -2.58 -3.59 10.02
N ILE A 47 -2.00 -3.37 11.19
CA ILE A 47 -1.59 -4.46 12.08
C ILE A 47 -2.53 -4.45 13.27
N TYR A 48 -3.17 -5.57 13.51
CA TYR A 48 -3.98 -5.77 14.69
C TYR A 48 -3.13 -6.50 15.73
N VAL A 49 -2.97 -5.86 16.87
CA VAL A 49 -2.26 -6.40 18.04
C VAL A 49 -3.31 -7.00 18.95
N MET A 50 -3.22 -8.31 19.16
CA MET A 50 -4.18 -9.04 19.99
C MET A 50 -3.69 -9.09 21.43
N PRO A 51 -4.57 -8.91 22.44
CA PRO A 51 -4.20 -9.19 23.81
C PRO A 51 -3.82 -10.66 23.95
N ALA A 52 -2.77 -10.95 24.71
CA ALA A 52 -2.43 -12.33 25.01
C ALA A 52 -3.54 -13.00 25.83
N GLU A 53 -3.79 -14.27 25.59
CA GLU A 53 -4.72 -15.07 26.40
C GLU A 53 -4.25 -15.03 27.87
N ASP A 54 -5.17 -14.85 28.79
CA ASP A 54 -5.00 -14.88 30.25
C ASP A 54 -4.04 -13.83 30.88
N GLY A 55 -4.57 -12.66 31.15
CA GLY A 55 -4.02 -11.74 32.16
C GLY A 55 -2.97 -10.75 31.71
N ALA A 56 -2.65 -10.70 30.43
CA ALA A 56 -1.62 -9.81 29.87
C ALA A 56 -2.16 -8.46 29.40
N GLN A 57 -3.18 -7.89 30.06
CA GLN A 57 -3.65 -6.53 29.76
C GLN A 57 -2.51 -5.52 29.94
N ASP A 58 -1.63 -5.76 30.94
CA ASP A 58 -0.48 -4.90 31.18
C ASP A 58 0.57 -5.02 30.08
N ALA A 59 0.86 -6.24 29.61
CA ALA A 59 1.75 -6.47 28.48
C ALA A 59 1.20 -5.88 27.17
N PHE A 60 -0.11 -5.99 26.94
CA PHE A 60 -0.80 -5.36 25.82
C PHE A 60 -0.72 -3.83 25.90
N THR A 61 -0.97 -3.24 27.06
CA THR A 61 -0.88 -1.80 27.26
C THR A 61 0.54 -1.30 27.10
N GLN A 62 1.54 -2.03 27.60
CA GLN A 62 2.96 -1.72 27.42
C GLN A 62 3.34 -1.83 25.94
N ALA A 63 2.97 -2.93 25.27
CA ALA A 63 3.24 -3.15 23.85
C ALA A 63 2.65 -2.03 22.97
N THR A 64 1.42 -1.60 23.27
CA THR A 64 0.78 -0.50 22.52
C THR A 64 1.45 0.84 22.75
N SER A 65 2.01 1.10 23.93
CA SER A 65 2.75 2.34 24.21
C SER A 65 4.08 2.45 23.45
N GLU A 66 4.73 1.32 23.14
CA GLU A 66 5.98 1.26 22.43
C GLU A 66 5.84 1.31 20.89
N LEU A 67 4.64 1.15 20.35
CA LEU A 67 4.40 1.04 18.91
C LEU A 67 4.82 2.29 18.12
N GLY A 68 4.69 3.48 18.71
CA GLY A 68 5.13 4.73 18.09
C GLY A 68 6.63 4.73 17.77
N GLU A 69 7.46 4.17 18.65
CA GLU A 69 8.90 4.02 18.43
C GLU A 69 9.27 2.98 17.36
N MET A 70 8.36 2.07 17.07
CA MET A 70 8.54 1.04 16.06
C MET A 70 8.14 1.45 14.65
N GLY A 71 7.59 2.67 14.46
CA GLY A 71 7.17 3.21 13.17
C GLY A 71 5.66 3.09 12.91
N ALA A 72 4.86 2.88 13.95
CA ALA A 72 3.41 3.04 13.87
C ALA A 72 3.06 4.54 13.81
N GLU A 73 2.29 4.94 12.80
CA GLU A 73 1.92 6.36 12.63
C GLU A 73 0.77 6.78 13.55
N ASN A 74 -0.22 5.93 13.66
CA ASN A 74 -1.43 6.12 14.47
C ASN A 74 -1.90 4.78 14.99
N GLY A 75 -2.66 4.78 16.06
CA GLY A 75 -3.24 3.57 16.62
C GLY A 75 -4.60 3.83 17.27
N SER A 76 -5.43 2.80 17.28
CA SER A 76 -6.79 2.83 17.84
C SER A 76 -7.13 1.51 18.51
N TYR A 77 -7.75 1.56 19.65
CA TYR A 77 -8.43 0.39 20.22
C TYR A 77 -9.57 -0.05 19.31
N VAL A 78 -9.77 -1.34 19.24
CA VAL A 78 -10.82 -1.98 18.45
C VAL A 78 -11.72 -2.78 19.38
N TYR A 79 -13.01 -2.62 19.20
CA TYR A 79 -14.06 -3.35 19.92
C TYR A 79 -14.85 -4.16 18.90
N ASP A 80 -14.60 -5.46 18.81
CA ASP A 80 -15.40 -6.35 17.96
C ASP A 80 -16.65 -6.78 18.72
N ILE A 81 -17.80 -6.62 18.10
CA ILE A 81 -19.12 -6.86 18.67
C ILE A 81 -19.91 -7.72 17.70
N ASP A 82 -20.19 -8.96 18.08
CA ASP A 82 -21.09 -9.82 17.31
C ASP A 82 -22.53 -9.49 17.66
N THR A 83 -23.30 -9.07 16.68
CA THR A 83 -24.69 -8.68 16.88
C THR A 83 -25.51 -8.83 15.61
N ASN A 84 -26.85 -8.83 15.75
CA ASN A 84 -27.74 -8.87 14.62
C ASN A 84 -27.98 -7.47 14.06
N VAL A 85 -27.93 -7.36 12.74
CA VAL A 85 -28.42 -6.19 12.02
C VAL A 85 -29.75 -6.52 11.38
N GLN A 86 -30.73 -5.69 11.67
CA GLN A 86 -32.10 -5.84 11.18
C GLN A 86 -32.50 -4.64 10.35
N THR A 87 -33.11 -4.94 9.22
CA THR A 87 -33.88 -4.00 8.39
C THR A 87 -35.25 -4.59 8.12
N GLN A 88 -36.09 -3.92 7.34
CA GLN A 88 -37.36 -4.50 6.90
C GLN A 88 -37.18 -5.76 6.02
N LEU A 89 -36.00 -5.93 5.42
CA LEU A 89 -35.69 -6.98 4.45
C LEU A 89 -34.71 -8.03 4.96
N VAL A 90 -33.88 -7.68 5.95
CA VAL A 90 -32.75 -8.49 6.40
C VAL A 90 -32.73 -8.59 7.91
N ASP A 91 -32.55 -9.79 8.43
CA ASP A 91 -32.17 -10.07 9.81
C ASP A 91 -30.97 -11.02 9.76
N LYS A 92 -29.78 -10.50 10.04
CA LYS A 92 -28.53 -11.23 9.90
C LYS A 92 -27.52 -10.87 10.98
N GLU A 93 -26.84 -11.90 11.48
CA GLU A 93 -25.69 -11.70 12.37
C GLU A 93 -24.49 -11.15 11.59
N ILE A 94 -23.92 -10.07 12.09
CA ILE A 94 -22.73 -9.43 11.53
C ILE A 94 -21.79 -8.99 12.63
N GLY A 95 -20.51 -8.87 12.28
CA GLY A 95 -19.52 -8.20 13.11
C GLY A 95 -19.65 -6.67 13.01
N VAL A 96 -19.90 -6.02 14.14
CA VAL A 96 -19.81 -4.57 14.26
C VAL A 96 -18.50 -4.21 14.95
N ARG A 97 -17.75 -3.31 14.35
CA ARG A 97 -16.42 -2.94 14.83
C ARG A 97 -16.39 -1.49 15.32
N GLY A 98 -16.13 -1.30 16.61
CA GLY A 98 -15.85 0.02 17.19
C GLY A 98 -14.39 0.39 16.97
N ILE A 99 -14.12 1.44 16.17
CA ILE A 99 -12.77 1.83 15.76
C ILE A 99 -12.75 3.33 15.42
N GLN A 100 -11.58 3.98 15.46
CA GLN A 100 -11.44 5.34 14.94
C GLN A 100 -11.61 5.37 13.42
N ALA A 101 -12.29 6.40 12.91
CA ALA A 101 -12.55 6.55 11.48
C ALA A 101 -11.30 6.48 10.59
N ALA A 102 -10.19 7.06 11.07
CA ALA A 102 -8.89 7.03 10.36
C ALA A 102 -8.28 5.63 10.22
N MET A 103 -8.77 4.64 10.99
CA MET A 103 -8.30 3.26 10.95
C MET A 103 -9.15 2.34 10.07
N ILE A 104 -10.32 2.80 9.61
CA ILE A 104 -11.15 2.04 8.67
C ILE A 104 -10.36 1.84 7.37
N GLU A 105 -10.31 0.61 6.90
CA GLU A 105 -9.67 0.27 5.62
C GLU A 105 -10.54 0.72 4.46
N GLY A 106 -9.88 1.13 3.37
CA GLY A 106 -10.56 1.52 2.15
C GLY A 106 -10.87 3.02 2.05
N THR A 107 -11.64 3.36 1.02
CA THR A 107 -12.02 4.73 0.70
C THR A 107 -13.53 4.92 0.79
N VAL A 108 -13.96 6.10 1.22
CA VAL A 108 -15.39 6.44 1.22
C VAL A 108 -15.89 6.54 -0.23
N ILE A 109 -16.88 5.72 -0.57
CA ILE A 109 -17.54 5.72 -1.87
C ILE A 109 -18.70 6.73 -1.87
N CYS A 110 -19.44 6.78 -0.77
CA CYS A 110 -20.58 7.67 -0.61
C CYS A 110 -20.78 8.04 0.87
N GLY A 111 -21.24 9.25 1.13
CA GLY A 111 -21.44 9.77 2.49
C GLY A 111 -20.14 10.22 3.15
N GLU A 112 -20.05 10.06 4.46
CA GLU A 112 -18.91 10.49 5.27
C GLU A 112 -18.66 9.53 6.44
N TYR A 113 -17.45 9.59 7.01
CA TYR A 113 -17.15 8.90 8.24
C TYR A 113 -17.93 9.51 9.41
N TYR A 114 -18.16 8.71 10.44
CA TYR A 114 -18.67 9.23 11.72
C TYR A 114 -17.62 10.08 12.44
N SER A 115 -18.05 10.93 13.34
CA SER A 115 -17.14 11.62 14.25
C SER A 115 -16.65 10.66 15.35
N ASP A 116 -15.34 10.59 15.55
CA ASP A 116 -14.72 9.73 16.57
C ASP A 116 -15.17 10.06 18.01
N GLU A 117 -15.62 11.28 18.26
CA GLU A 117 -16.11 11.72 19.57
C GLU A 117 -17.60 11.45 19.76
N SER A 118 -18.31 11.05 18.71
CA SER A 118 -19.77 10.87 18.77
C SER A 118 -20.15 9.59 19.52
N SER A 119 -20.97 9.76 20.54
CA SER A 119 -21.65 8.64 21.21
C SER A 119 -22.95 8.20 20.52
N ARG A 120 -23.38 8.92 19.48
CA ARG A 120 -24.54 8.54 18.67
C ARG A 120 -24.16 7.37 17.77
N LEU A 121 -25.07 6.42 17.64
CA LEU A 121 -24.86 5.24 16.82
C LEU A 121 -25.00 5.61 15.32
N SER A 122 -23.92 6.15 14.77
CA SER A 122 -23.73 6.39 13.36
C SER A 122 -22.82 5.30 12.80
N VAL A 123 -23.19 4.70 11.68
CA VAL A 123 -22.51 3.52 11.15
C VAL A 123 -22.00 3.77 9.73
N VAL A 124 -20.76 3.35 9.50
CA VAL A 124 -20.18 3.20 8.16
C VAL A 124 -20.21 1.73 7.84
N ILE A 125 -20.66 1.38 6.63
CA ILE A 125 -20.76 -0.01 6.18
C ILE A 125 -19.83 -0.24 4.97
N ASN A 126 -19.39 -1.48 4.77
CA ASN A 126 -18.63 -1.84 3.57
C ASN A 126 -19.56 -2.33 2.43
N ILE A 127 -18.97 -2.54 1.25
CA ILE A 127 -19.73 -2.99 0.06
C ILE A 127 -20.43 -4.34 0.27
N PRO A 128 -19.80 -5.38 0.85
CA PRO A 128 -20.49 -6.64 1.13
C PRO A 128 -21.71 -6.48 2.04
N MET A 129 -21.63 -5.56 3.02
CA MET A 129 -22.76 -5.25 3.86
C MET A 129 -23.84 -4.49 3.09
N LEU A 130 -23.47 -3.51 2.25
CA LEU A 130 -24.40 -2.81 1.37
C LEU A 130 -25.13 -3.79 0.42
N ALA A 131 -24.39 -4.71 -0.18
CA ALA A 131 -24.95 -5.75 -1.05
C ALA A 131 -25.99 -6.61 -0.31
N THR A 132 -25.70 -6.96 0.94
CA THR A 132 -26.62 -7.70 1.81
C THR A 132 -27.89 -6.90 2.14
N LEU A 133 -27.74 -5.63 2.49
CA LEU A 133 -28.89 -4.77 2.83
C LEU A 133 -29.79 -4.51 1.62
N SER A 134 -29.21 -4.46 0.42
CA SER A 134 -29.92 -4.21 -0.84
C SER A 134 -30.42 -5.47 -1.51
N ASP A 135 -30.03 -6.67 -1.03
CA ASP A 135 -30.32 -7.98 -1.65
C ASP A 135 -29.88 -8.07 -3.13
N ILE A 136 -28.69 -7.51 -3.43
CA ILE A 136 -28.09 -7.50 -4.77
C ILE A 136 -26.61 -7.86 -4.72
N GLU A 137 -26.07 -8.41 -5.79
CA GLU A 137 -24.63 -8.58 -5.95
C GLU A 137 -23.99 -7.25 -6.39
N LEU A 138 -23.04 -6.76 -5.59
CA LEU A 138 -22.27 -5.55 -5.87
C LEU A 138 -20.78 -5.87 -5.92
N LYS A 139 -20.07 -5.29 -6.88
CA LYS A 139 -18.60 -5.34 -6.95
C LYS A 139 -18.07 -3.92 -6.94
N GLU A 140 -16.99 -3.69 -6.20
CA GLU A 140 -16.44 -2.38 -5.87
C GLU A 140 -16.28 -1.42 -7.07
N GLN A 141 -15.89 -1.93 -8.22
CA GLN A 141 -15.63 -1.12 -9.42
C GLN A 141 -16.86 -0.81 -10.26
N GLN A 142 -18.06 -1.15 -9.80
CA GLN A 142 -19.28 -0.95 -10.57
C GLN A 142 -19.92 0.42 -10.26
N PRO A 143 -20.37 1.18 -11.27
CA PRO A 143 -21.07 2.46 -11.06
C PRO A 143 -22.35 2.33 -10.25
N GLU A 144 -22.96 1.15 -10.25
CA GLU A 144 -24.15 0.81 -9.47
C GLU A 144 -23.91 0.91 -7.97
N VAL A 145 -22.69 0.64 -7.48
CA VAL A 145 -22.33 0.73 -6.06
C VAL A 145 -22.57 2.13 -5.51
N GLN A 146 -22.16 3.16 -6.24
CA GLN A 146 -22.35 4.54 -5.80
C GLN A 146 -23.83 4.94 -5.77
N GLN A 147 -24.60 4.48 -6.76
CA GLN A 147 -26.03 4.76 -6.81
C GLN A 147 -26.77 4.05 -5.67
N GLU A 148 -26.41 2.78 -5.40
CA GLU A 148 -27.03 2.01 -4.34
C GLU A 148 -26.63 2.58 -2.96
N ALA A 149 -25.35 2.89 -2.74
CA ALA A 149 -24.87 3.53 -1.55
C ALA A 149 -25.63 4.84 -1.23
N ALA A 150 -25.86 5.68 -2.23
CA ALA A 150 -26.58 6.94 -2.07
C ALA A 150 -28.03 6.75 -1.57
N LYS A 151 -28.68 5.64 -1.90
CA LYS A 151 -30.03 5.33 -1.39
C LYS A 151 -30.02 5.02 0.10
N TRP A 152 -28.93 4.41 0.60
CA TRP A 152 -28.83 3.97 1.98
C TRP A 152 -28.29 5.03 2.93
N ILE A 153 -27.59 6.06 2.46
CA ILE A 153 -27.09 7.15 3.29
C ILE A 153 -28.26 7.85 3.98
N GLY A 154 -28.14 7.97 5.30
CA GLY A 154 -29.16 8.58 6.14
C GLY A 154 -30.29 7.65 6.58
N HIS A 155 -30.40 6.46 6.01
CA HIS A 155 -31.38 5.45 6.45
C HIS A 155 -30.97 4.88 7.82
N SER A 156 -31.97 4.43 8.56
CA SER A 156 -31.75 3.78 9.85
C SER A 156 -31.84 2.27 9.69
N ILE A 157 -30.89 1.59 10.34
CA ILE A 157 -30.87 0.14 10.53
C ILE A 157 -30.91 -0.14 12.04
N ILE A 158 -31.30 -1.34 12.42
CA ILE A 158 -31.28 -1.77 13.82
C ILE A 158 -30.04 -2.63 14.02
N ILE A 159 -29.17 -2.24 14.94
CA ILE A 159 -28.00 -3.01 15.36
C ILE A 159 -28.28 -3.50 16.79
N GLY A 160 -28.46 -4.81 16.94
CA GLY A 160 -28.94 -5.40 18.18
C GLY A 160 -30.32 -4.85 18.55
N LYS A 161 -30.39 -4.01 19.59
CA LYS A 161 -31.61 -3.34 20.04
C LYS A 161 -31.62 -1.83 19.78
N SER A 162 -30.65 -1.31 19.09
CA SER A 162 -30.42 0.13 18.92
C SER A 162 -30.58 0.56 17.48
N ALA A 163 -31.25 1.68 17.23
CA ALA A 163 -31.33 2.27 15.89
C ALA A 163 -30.00 2.97 15.58
N ALA A 164 -29.39 2.63 14.44
CA ALA A 164 -28.18 3.22 13.90
C ALA A 164 -28.46 3.90 12.56
N ARG A 165 -27.84 5.05 12.30
CA ARG A 165 -27.98 5.77 11.04
C ARG A 165 -26.76 5.49 10.17
N ILE A 166 -26.97 5.06 8.91
CA ILE A 166 -25.89 4.89 7.96
C ILE A 166 -25.36 6.26 7.53
N SER A 167 -24.10 6.56 7.85
CA SER A 167 -23.42 7.81 7.50
C SER A 167 -22.54 7.70 6.27
N GLY A 168 -21.99 6.50 6.00
CA GLY A 168 -21.08 6.30 4.88
C GLY A 168 -21.01 4.85 4.43
N VAL A 169 -20.52 4.68 3.20
CA VAL A 169 -20.18 3.39 2.59
C VAL A 169 -18.73 3.45 2.15
N VAL A 170 -17.96 2.42 2.51
CA VAL A 170 -16.53 2.28 2.17
C VAL A 170 -16.27 1.07 1.27
N GLY A 171 -15.29 1.22 0.38
CA GLY A 171 -14.70 0.11 -0.36
C GLY A 171 -13.42 -0.34 0.34
N ASP A 172 -13.41 -1.53 0.90
CA ASP A 172 -12.34 -2.07 1.73
C ASP A 172 -11.69 -3.34 1.15
N ASN A 173 -12.05 -3.72 -0.07
CA ASN A 173 -11.61 -4.98 -0.72
C ASN A 173 -11.83 -6.25 0.13
N SER A 174 -12.65 -6.17 1.17
CA SER A 174 -13.01 -7.31 2.02
C SER A 174 -14.17 -8.08 1.43
N ASP A 175 -14.12 -9.41 1.52
CA ASP A 175 -15.23 -10.29 1.15
C ASP A 175 -16.23 -10.46 2.31
N SER A 176 -15.87 -10.03 3.52
CA SER A 176 -16.71 -10.14 4.71
C SER A 176 -17.55 -8.90 4.95
N GLN A 177 -18.77 -9.09 5.44
CA GLN A 177 -19.67 -8.01 5.83
C GLN A 177 -19.14 -7.33 7.10
N ALA A 178 -19.04 -6.01 7.09
CA ALA A 178 -18.58 -5.23 8.22
C ALA A 178 -19.37 -3.93 8.38
N ALA A 179 -19.61 -3.56 9.64
CA ALA A 179 -20.17 -2.28 10.02
C ALA A 179 -19.23 -1.63 11.06
N PHE A 180 -18.92 -0.37 10.87
CA PHE A 180 -17.98 0.38 11.70
C PHE A 180 -18.71 1.47 12.45
N ILE A 181 -18.40 1.62 13.74
CA ILE A 181 -18.96 2.64 14.62
C ILE A 181 -17.84 3.31 15.42
N SER A 182 -18.10 4.49 16.00
CA SER A 182 -17.13 5.17 16.86
C SER A 182 -16.86 4.39 18.14
N ILE A 183 -15.67 4.54 18.72
CA ILE A 183 -15.31 3.90 19.99
C ILE A 183 -16.31 4.24 21.11
N PRO A 184 -16.68 5.52 21.34
CA PRO A 184 -17.66 5.84 22.37
C PRO A 184 -19.03 5.20 22.14
N ALA A 185 -19.45 5.05 20.87
CA ALA A 185 -20.69 4.36 20.54
C ALA A 185 -20.60 2.86 20.84
N ALA A 186 -19.46 2.22 20.51
CA ALA A 186 -19.21 0.81 20.80
C ALA A 186 -19.21 0.53 22.32
N GLU A 187 -18.49 1.35 23.09
CA GLU A 187 -18.47 1.21 24.55
C GLU A 187 -19.85 1.36 25.17
N ASN A 188 -20.63 2.34 24.71
CA ASN A 188 -22.02 2.53 25.19
C ASN A 188 -22.90 1.34 24.79
N PHE A 189 -22.70 0.80 23.57
CA PHE A 189 -23.45 -0.37 23.13
C PHE A 189 -23.18 -1.59 24.03
N ILE A 190 -21.90 -1.89 24.35
CA ILE A 190 -21.49 -2.97 25.23
C ILE A 190 -22.03 -2.76 26.68
N LYS A 191 -21.90 -1.54 27.20
CA LYS A 191 -22.47 -1.18 28.53
C LYS A 191 -23.98 -1.39 28.61
N ASN A 192 -24.69 -1.07 27.52
CA ASN A 192 -26.15 -1.27 27.47
C ASN A 192 -26.55 -2.75 27.41
N GLN A 193 -25.63 -3.63 27.04
CA GLN A 193 -25.81 -5.09 27.13
C GLN A 193 -25.52 -5.65 28.53
N GLY A 194 -25.04 -4.80 29.46
CA GLY A 194 -24.65 -5.20 30.82
C GLY A 194 -23.24 -5.70 30.94
N GLU A 195 -22.42 -5.51 29.91
CA GLU A 195 -21.05 -5.94 29.85
C GLU A 195 -20.05 -4.81 30.11
N THR A 196 -18.85 -5.16 30.56
CA THR A 196 -17.74 -4.21 30.67
C THR A 196 -17.01 -4.10 29.34
N PRO A 197 -16.88 -2.89 28.76
CA PRO A 197 -16.16 -2.72 27.52
C PRO A 197 -14.69 -3.17 27.67
N LYS A 198 -14.29 -4.09 26.82
CA LYS A 198 -12.90 -4.52 26.69
C LYS A 198 -12.51 -4.47 25.22
N ALA A 199 -11.38 -3.85 24.92
CA ALA A 199 -10.86 -3.85 23.56
C ALA A 199 -10.47 -5.28 23.14
N SER A 200 -10.90 -5.70 21.96
CA SER A 200 -10.55 -6.99 21.37
C SER A 200 -9.16 -6.96 20.76
N SER A 201 -8.73 -5.80 20.27
CA SER A 201 -7.40 -5.62 19.69
C SER A 201 -7.00 -4.13 19.68
N TYR A 202 -5.76 -3.87 19.28
CA TYR A 202 -5.27 -2.53 18.98
C TYR A 202 -4.78 -2.48 17.54
N CYS A 203 -5.42 -1.65 16.72
CA CYS A 203 -5.08 -1.48 15.32
C CYS A 203 -4.06 -0.36 15.15
N VAL A 204 -2.98 -0.61 14.42
CA VAL A 204 -1.99 0.42 14.07
C VAL A 204 -1.83 0.52 12.55
N LYS A 205 -1.67 1.76 12.09
CA LYS A 205 -1.35 2.07 10.70
C LYS A 205 0.15 2.10 10.52
N VAL A 206 0.64 1.51 9.43
CA VAL A 206 2.06 1.40 9.15
C VAL A 206 2.33 1.87 7.72
N SER A 207 3.43 2.59 7.51
CA SER A 207 3.77 3.21 6.23
C SER A 207 4.76 2.42 5.38
N ASP A 208 5.42 1.40 5.94
CA ASP A 208 6.43 0.64 5.22
C ASP A 208 6.58 -0.82 5.70
N LEU A 209 7.09 -1.67 4.80
CA LEU A 209 7.29 -3.10 5.06
C LEU A 209 8.29 -3.41 6.19
N LYS A 210 9.29 -2.55 6.41
CA LYS A 210 10.29 -2.77 7.47
C LYS A 210 9.66 -2.55 8.84
N SER A 211 8.81 -1.53 8.96
CA SER A 211 8.06 -1.26 10.18
C SER A 211 7.10 -2.42 10.50
N ILE A 212 6.44 -3.00 9.50
CA ILE A 212 5.60 -4.19 9.68
C ILE A 212 6.42 -5.33 10.32
N THR A 213 7.53 -5.70 9.69
CA THR A 213 8.38 -6.79 10.18
C THR A 213 8.93 -6.49 11.58
N LYS A 214 9.42 -5.26 11.80
CA LYS A 214 9.95 -4.83 13.09
C LYS A 214 8.92 -4.91 14.22
N ILE A 215 7.67 -4.51 13.94
CA ILE A 215 6.56 -4.60 14.90
C ILE A 215 6.25 -6.06 15.20
N GLN A 216 6.11 -6.90 14.16
CA GLN A 216 5.81 -8.32 14.33
C GLN A 216 6.87 -9.04 15.15
N ASP A 217 8.16 -8.83 14.82
CA ASP A 217 9.29 -9.48 15.51
C ASP A 217 9.33 -9.06 16.98
N LYS A 218 9.27 -7.75 17.24
CA LYS A 218 9.40 -7.24 18.61
C LYS A 218 8.21 -7.57 19.50
N LEU A 219 6.98 -7.52 18.97
CA LEU A 219 5.79 -7.92 19.71
C LEU A 219 5.75 -9.43 19.95
N GLY A 220 6.20 -10.22 18.96
CA GLY A 220 6.34 -11.67 19.11
C GLY A 220 7.34 -12.06 20.22
N GLU A 221 8.46 -11.34 20.35
CA GLU A 221 9.40 -11.51 21.48
C GLU A 221 8.75 -11.26 22.84
N ASN A 222 7.79 -10.35 22.92
CA ASN A 222 7.03 -10.03 24.13
C ASN A 222 5.82 -10.95 24.36
N GLY A 223 5.62 -11.97 23.52
CA GLY A 223 4.51 -12.90 23.62
C GLY A 223 3.15 -12.31 23.18
N VAL A 224 3.16 -11.18 22.50
CA VAL A 224 1.95 -10.53 21.97
C VAL A 224 1.74 -10.94 20.52
N SER A 225 0.57 -11.47 20.20
CA SER A 225 0.24 -11.86 18.83
C SER A 225 -0.16 -10.67 17.97
N THR A 226 0.22 -10.73 16.71
CA THR A 226 -0.14 -9.71 15.71
C THR A 226 -0.81 -10.37 14.52
N THR A 227 -1.84 -9.73 14.00
CA THR A 227 -2.53 -10.17 12.79
C THR A 227 -2.43 -9.08 11.73
N ILE A 228 -2.12 -9.47 10.51
CA ILE A 228 -2.13 -8.63 9.32
C ILE A 228 -2.76 -9.44 8.19
N ASP A 229 -3.34 -8.78 7.20
CA ASP A 229 -3.79 -9.49 6.02
C ASP A 229 -2.61 -10.15 5.28
N GLU A 230 -2.51 -11.48 5.41
CA GLU A 230 -1.42 -12.29 4.85
C GLU A 230 -1.35 -12.19 3.33
N LYS A 231 -2.50 -12.04 2.66
CA LYS A 231 -2.57 -11.90 1.20
C LYS A 231 -1.90 -10.59 0.76
N SER A 232 -2.28 -9.48 1.37
CA SER A 232 -1.68 -8.17 1.11
C SER A 232 -0.19 -8.15 1.48
N LEU A 233 0.19 -8.71 2.62
CA LEU A 233 1.59 -8.80 3.04
C LEU A 233 2.44 -9.59 2.04
N THR A 234 1.93 -10.71 1.54
CA THR A 234 2.62 -11.54 0.54
C THR A 234 2.77 -10.81 -0.78
N GLU A 235 1.73 -10.10 -1.23
CA GLU A 235 1.76 -9.28 -2.44
C GLU A 235 2.79 -8.14 -2.33
N TRP A 236 2.83 -7.43 -1.20
CA TRP A 236 3.81 -6.37 -0.97
C TRP A 236 5.25 -6.88 -0.92
N LYS A 237 5.48 -8.05 -0.28
CA LYS A 237 6.80 -8.71 -0.28
C LYS A 237 7.23 -9.09 -1.70
N LEU A 238 6.33 -9.63 -2.50
CA LEU A 238 6.60 -10.01 -3.89
C LEU A 238 6.91 -8.77 -4.77
N LYS A 239 6.11 -7.71 -4.65
CA LYS A 239 6.38 -6.43 -5.33
C LYS A 239 7.72 -5.83 -4.91
N SER A 240 8.06 -5.85 -3.63
CA SER A 240 9.36 -5.37 -3.12
C SER A 240 10.54 -6.18 -3.68
N ALA A 241 10.41 -7.50 -3.80
CA ALA A 241 11.41 -8.34 -4.44
C ALA A 241 11.57 -8.03 -5.94
N GLY A 242 10.46 -7.79 -6.64
CA GLY A 242 10.44 -7.33 -8.03
C GLY A 242 11.20 -6.02 -8.22
N ILE A 243 10.95 -5.01 -7.38
CA ILE A 243 11.66 -3.72 -7.40
C ILE A 243 13.16 -3.92 -7.19
N THR A 244 13.54 -4.77 -6.23
CA THR A 244 14.96 -5.08 -5.97
C THR A 244 15.62 -5.73 -7.20
N SER A 245 14.92 -6.64 -7.88
CA SER A 245 15.39 -7.26 -9.11
C SER A 245 15.62 -6.24 -10.23
N LEU A 246 14.69 -5.29 -10.42
CA LEU A 246 14.83 -4.21 -11.40
C LEU A 246 16.05 -3.33 -11.13
N ILE A 247 16.31 -3.00 -9.87
CA ILE A 247 17.48 -2.22 -9.45
C ILE A 247 18.77 -2.99 -9.76
N ILE A 248 18.84 -4.28 -9.43
CA ILE A 248 20.00 -5.13 -9.73
C ILE A 248 20.25 -5.21 -11.23
N MET A 249 19.22 -5.42 -12.05
CA MET A 249 19.33 -5.45 -13.50
C MET A 249 19.81 -4.11 -14.06
N GLY A 250 19.33 -2.99 -13.53
CA GLY A 250 19.81 -1.65 -13.88
C GLY A 250 21.29 -1.46 -13.55
N CYS A 251 21.75 -1.93 -12.39
CA CYS A 251 23.16 -1.90 -12.00
C CYS A 251 24.02 -2.74 -12.95
N ILE A 252 23.56 -3.93 -13.33
CA ILE A 252 24.25 -4.80 -14.30
C ILE A 252 24.36 -4.11 -15.66
N ALA A 253 23.30 -3.45 -16.14
CA ALA A 253 23.30 -2.72 -17.39
C ALA A 253 24.30 -1.55 -17.36
N ILE A 254 24.40 -0.81 -16.26
CA ILE A 254 25.42 0.25 -16.08
C ILE A 254 26.83 -0.36 -16.10
N ALA A 255 27.06 -1.44 -15.36
CA ALA A 255 28.36 -2.10 -15.32
C ALA A 255 28.78 -2.57 -16.73
N ALA A 256 27.87 -3.14 -17.50
CA ALA A 256 28.10 -3.52 -18.88
C ALA A 256 28.47 -2.32 -19.76
N ALA A 257 27.75 -1.21 -19.64
CA ALA A 257 28.07 0.03 -20.37
C ALA A 257 29.47 0.57 -20.01
N VAL A 258 29.81 0.59 -18.72
CA VAL A 258 31.17 1.01 -18.27
C VAL A 258 32.24 0.10 -18.79
N CYS A 259 32.06 -1.22 -18.75
CA CYS A 259 33.02 -2.19 -19.32
C CYS A 259 33.22 -1.95 -20.82
N MET A 260 32.17 -1.70 -21.58
CA MET A 260 32.26 -1.41 -23.01
C MET A 260 33.02 -0.10 -23.29
N ILE A 261 32.79 0.93 -22.47
CA ILE A 261 33.52 2.20 -22.56
C ILE A 261 35.01 1.99 -22.28
N LEU A 262 35.35 1.25 -21.21
CA LEU A 262 36.75 0.95 -20.86
C LEU A 262 37.44 0.11 -21.91
N LEU A 263 36.78 -0.90 -22.47
CA LEU A 263 37.32 -1.70 -23.58
C LEU A 263 37.56 -0.85 -24.80
N SER A 264 36.65 0.06 -25.14
CA SER A 264 36.83 0.96 -26.28
C SER A 264 37.98 1.95 -26.05
N ALA A 265 38.16 2.45 -24.83
CA ALA A 265 39.26 3.32 -24.41
C ALA A 265 40.62 2.61 -24.57
N ARG A 266 40.71 1.34 -24.17
CA ARG A 266 41.92 0.51 -24.37
C ARG A 266 42.25 0.33 -25.85
N LEU A 267 41.25 0.02 -26.67
CA LEU A 267 41.44 -0.14 -28.12
C LEU A 267 41.90 1.14 -28.81
N VAL A 268 41.49 2.30 -28.32
CA VAL A 268 41.94 3.61 -28.83
C VAL A 268 43.33 4.01 -28.29
N SER A 269 43.68 3.61 -27.07
CA SER A 269 44.96 3.93 -26.43
C SER A 269 46.17 3.22 -27.08
N TYR A 270 45.95 2.13 -27.83
CA TYR A 270 47.00 1.46 -28.59
C TYR A 270 47.43 2.21 -29.87
N ARG A 271 46.83 3.34 -30.19
CA ARG A 271 47.12 4.18 -31.36
C ARG A 271 47.47 5.61 -30.93
N GLU A 272 48.73 5.91 -30.92
CA GLU A 272 49.45 7.11 -30.60
C GLU A 272 48.80 8.44 -31.06
N SER A 273 48.34 9.27 -30.15
CA SER A 273 48.52 10.74 -30.04
C SER A 273 47.68 11.37 -28.93
N PRO A 274 48.09 12.47 -28.23
CA PRO A 274 47.43 13.03 -27.07
C PRO A 274 46.10 13.78 -27.34
N LYS A 275 45.87 14.25 -28.55
CA LYS A 275 44.63 14.96 -28.96
C LYS A 275 43.34 14.07 -29.00
N PRO A 276 43.39 12.75 -29.27
CA PRO A 276 42.18 11.93 -29.30
C PRO A 276 41.54 11.68 -27.96
N LYS A 277 42.23 11.82 -26.82
CA LYS A 277 41.69 11.48 -25.50
C LYS A 277 40.54 12.43 -25.04
N MET A 278 40.69 13.72 -25.28
CA MET A 278 39.68 14.70 -24.90
C MET A 278 38.42 14.63 -25.78
N VAL A 279 38.60 14.41 -27.09
CA VAL A 279 37.50 14.17 -28.03
C VAL A 279 36.76 12.87 -27.71
N TYR A 280 37.49 11.84 -27.28
CA TYR A 280 36.93 10.56 -26.86
C TYR A 280 36.08 10.73 -25.59
N PHE A 281 36.60 11.40 -24.56
CA PHE A 281 35.86 11.70 -23.32
C PHE A 281 34.57 12.48 -23.56
N ALA A 282 34.64 13.53 -24.41
CA ALA A 282 33.45 14.29 -24.78
C ALA A 282 32.40 13.42 -25.49
N ARG A 283 32.81 12.49 -26.37
CA ARG A 283 31.91 11.56 -27.04
C ARG A 283 31.28 10.55 -26.08
N VAL A 284 32.04 10.05 -25.09
CA VAL A 284 31.50 9.18 -24.04
C VAL A 284 30.43 9.90 -23.22
N CYS A 285 30.69 11.14 -22.80
CA CYS A 285 29.71 11.95 -22.08
C CYS A 285 28.43 12.17 -22.92
N THR A 286 28.58 12.43 -24.23
CA THR A 286 27.45 12.58 -25.15
C THR A 286 26.60 11.29 -25.22
N VAL A 287 27.25 10.12 -25.30
CA VAL A 287 26.56 8.81 -25.30
C VAL A 287 25.77 8.62 -24.01
N PHE A 288 26.36 8.96 -22.86
CA PHE A 288 25.67 8.92 -21.57
C PHE A 288 24.42 9.80 -21.53
N VAL A 289 24.55 11.05 -21.92
CA VAL A 289 23.43 12.01 -21.94
C VAL A 289 22.31 11.55 -22.88
N ILE A 290 22.66 11.12 -24.08
CA ILE A 290 21.67 10.61 -25.06
C ILE A 290 21.00 9.34 -24.52
N GLY A 291 21.78 8.43 -23.89
CA GLY A 291 21.22 7.20 -23.30
C GLY A 291 20.23 7.47 -22.19
N ILE A 292 20.52 8.40 -21.28
CA ILE A 292 19.63 8.80 -20.20
C ILE A 292 18.33 9.41 -20.77
N ILE A 293 18.46 10.37 -21.71
CA ILE A 293 17.30 11.01 -22.35
C ILE A 293 16.41 9.97 -23.04
N ALA A 294 17.02 9.05 -23.80
CA ALA A 294 16.29 8.00 -24.49
C ALA A 294 15.58 7.07 -23.51
N GLY A 295 16.21 6.68 -22.39
CA GLY A 295 15.61 5.86 -21.36
C GLY A 295 14.40 6.52 -20.72
N VAL A 296 14.50 7.80 -20.33
CA VAL A 296 13.39 8.57 -19.77
C VAL A 296 12.26 8.76 -20.78
N MET A 297 12.57 8.97 -22.07
CA MET A 297 11.54 9.07 -23.11
C MET A 297 10.77 7.77 -23.31
N VAL A 298 11.46 6.62 -23.31
CA VAL A 298 10.85 5.29 -23.43
C VAL A 298 9.94 5.04 -22.23
N ASP A 299 10.40 5.35 -21.01
CA ASP A 299 9.61 5.22 -19.79
C ASP A 299 8.30 6.03 -19.88
N ARG A 300 8.36 7.30 -20.27
CA ARG A 300 7.18 8.15 -20.46
C ARG A 300 6.20 7.66 -21.52
N LEU A 301 6.72 7.10 -22.61
CA LEU A 301 5.91 6.52 -23.68
C LEU A 301 5.21 5.24 -23.21
N VAL A 302 5.92 4.38 -22.49
CA VAL A 302 5.35 3.14 -21.95
C VAL A 302 4.26 3.45 -20.93
N ILE A 303 4.52 4.34 -19.95
CA ILE A 303 3.50 4.76 -18.98
C ILE A 303 2.29 5.37 -19.69
N GLY A 304 2.48 6.24 -20.68
CA GLY A 304 1.40 6.86 -21.44
C GLY A 304 0.57 5.87 -22.26
N LEU A 305 1.14 4.76 -22.72
CA LEU A 305 0.44 3.70 -23.46
C LEU A 305 -0.39 2.77 -22.57
N PHE A 306 0.02 2.59 -21.30
CA PHE A 306 -0.68 1.72 -20.35
C PHE A 306 -1.62 2.49 -19.40
N SER A 307 -1.58 3.82 -19.40
CA SER A 307 -2.49 4.68 -18.62
C SER A 307 -3.67 5.22 -19.43
N ALA A 308 -3.76 4.91 -20.71
CA ALA A 308 -4.90 5.19 -21.59
C ALA A 308 -5.76 3.95 -21.76
#